data_bbb53b84402ff42daf1dfcb377a29eb4
#
_entry.id   bbb53b84402ff42daf1dfcb377a29eb4
#
_cell.length_a   1.000
_cell.length_b   1.000
_cell.length_c   1.000
_cell.angle_alpha   90.00
_cell.angle_beta   90.00
_cell.angle_gamma   90.00
#
_symmetry.space_group_name_H-M   'P 1'
#
loop_
_entity.id
_entity.type
_entity.pdbx_description
1 polymer ?
#
loop_
_entity_poly.entity_id
_entity_poly.type
_entity_poly.pdbx_seq_one_letter_code
_entity_poly.pdbx_strand_id
1 'polypeptide(L)'
;MWKLCIQLAVFFNQLTSPLWRFFHKLASPPHFYRLAAMLIPWLTVVALLLIAYGAYAGLFLAPPDYQQGDAFRIIYVHVPSAYLSMMAYMFMAISGAIGLIWRLKLAHAVGAAAAPLGAAFTFLALVTGSLWGRPMWGTWWEWGDPRLTSELILLFLYFGYMALRSSIDDTAKADKACAVLALVGVVNVVIVHYSVEWWSSLHQGQTLMKEGGPGMDADMLYPL
;
A
#
# COMPACT_ATOMS: atom_id res chain seq x y z
N MET A 1 -14.32 -25.76 -38.82
CA MET A 1 -13.72 -25.48 -37.49
C MET A 1 -12.37 -24.75 -37.56
N TRP A 2 -11.39 -25.23 -38.32
CA TRP A 2 -10.04 -24.64 -38.43
C TRP A 2 -10.05 -23.15 -38.88
N LYS A 3 -10.82 -22.78 -39.89
CA LYS A 3 -10.94 -21.40 -40.40
C LYS A 3 -11.54 -20.43 -39.34
N LEU A 4 -12.49 -20.91 -38.56
CA LEU A 4 -13.09 -20.11 -37.47
C LEU A 4 -12.08 -19.84 -36.34
N CYS A 5 -11.27 -20.83 -35.95
CA CYS A 5 -10.20 -20.67 -34.98
C CYS A 5 -9.14 -19.66 -35.43
N ILE A 6 -8.76 -19.68 -36.71
CA ILE A 6 -7.81 -18.71 -37.27
C ILE A 6 -8.42 -17.29 -37.28
N GLN A 7 -9.69 -17.14 -37.67
CA GLN A 7 -10.36 -15.85 -37.67
C GLN A 7 -10.51 -15.27 -36.26
N LEU A 8 -10.85 -16.11 -35.27
CA LEU A 8 -10.90 -15.69 -33.87
C LEU A 8 -9.52 -15.30 -33.35
N ALA A 9 -8.48 -16.07 -33.66
CA ALA A 9 -7.10 -15.75 -33.26
C ALA A 9 -6.62 -14.41 -33.87
N VAL A 10 -6.91 -14.17 -35.15
CA VAL A 10 -6.59 -12.92 -35.85
C VAL A 10 -7.38 -11.74 -35.24
N PHE A 11 -8.67 -11.94 -34.95
CA PHE A 11 -9.53 -10.92 -34.33
C PHE A 11 -9.03 -10.57 -32.91
N PHE A 12 -8.72 -11.56 -32.06
CA PHE A 12 -8.13 -11.34 -30.75
C PHE A 12 -6.78 -10.64 -30.82
N ASN A 13 -5.94 -11.01 -31.79
CA ASN A 13 -4.64 -10.36 -31.99
C ASN A 13 -4.78 -8.90 -32.46
N GLN A 14 -5.78 -8.59 -33.28
CA GLN A 14 -6.08 -7.21 -33.69
C GLN A 14 -6.62 -6.36 -32.54
N LEU A 15 -7.46 -6.91 -31.65
CA LEU A 15 -7.99 -6.22 -30.46
C LEU A 15 -6.93 -6.02 -29.39
N THR A 16 -6.08 -7.00 -29.16
CA THR A 16 -5.05 -6.95 -28.10
C THR A 16 -3.78 -6.21 -28.54
N SER A 17 -3.50 -6.12 -29.84
CA SER A 17 -2.27 -5.51 -30.37
C SER A 17 -2.08 -4.02 -29.99
N PRO A 18 -3.09 -3.13 -29.93
CA PRO A 18 -2.90 -1.76 -29.50
C PRO A 18 -2.67 -1.65 -27.99
N LEU A 19 -3.39 -2.43 -27.17
CA LEU A 19 -3.20 -2.50 -25.71
C LEU A 19 -1.83 -3.07 -25.36
N TRP A 20 -1.42 -4.13 -26.06
CA TRP A 20 -0.11 -4.75 -25.89
C TRP A 20 1.04 -3.82 -26.28
N ARG A 21 0.91 -3.08 -27.39
CA ARG A 21 1.88 -2.04 -27.79
C ARG A 21 1.93 -0.89 -26.79
N PHE A 22 0.79 -0.46 -26.26
CA PHE A 22 0.72 0.58 -25.23
C PHE A 22 1.39 0.12 -23.93
N PHE A 23 1.12 -1.11 -23.48
CA PHE A 23 1.76 -1.71 -22.31
C PHE A 23 3.29 -1.77 -22.47
N HIS A 24 3.79 -2.29 -23.60
CA HIS A 24 5.24 -2.33 -23.85
C HIS A 24 5.87 -0.94 -23.97
N LYS A 25 5.13 0.03 -24.50
CA LYS A 25 5.62 1.42 -24.56
C LYS A 25 5.75 2.01 -23.15
N LEU A 26 4.78 1.81 -22.27
CA LEU A 26 4.84 2.25 -20.87
C LEU A 26 5.92 1.49 -20.08
N ALA A 27 6.12 0.22 -20.37
CA ALA A 27 7.16 -0.61 -19.76
C ALA A 27 8.59 -0.26 -20.26
N SER A 28 8.71 0.60 -21.27
CA SER A 28 10.00 1.08 -21.77
C SER A 28 10.54 2.18 -20.86
N PRO A 29 11.76 2.04 -20.28
CA PRO A 29 12.32 3.02 -19.37
C PRO A 29 12.32 4.47 -19.90
N PRO A 30 12.71 4.76 -21.17
CA PRO A 30 12.71 6.13 -21.66
C PRO A 30 11.33 6.80 -21.69
N HIS A 31 10.28 6.04 -22.01
CA HIS A 31 8.91 6.55 -22.01
C HIS A 31 8.38 6.73 -20.58
N PHE A 32 8.67 5.77 -19.70
CA PHE A 32 8.31 5.86 -18.30
C PHE A 32 8.94 7.09 -17.63
N TYR A 33 10.25 7.31 -17.78
CA TYR A 33 10.91 8.47 -17.19
C TYR A 33 10.40 9.79 -17.73
N ARG A 34 10.08 9.88 -19.02
CA ARG A 34 9.48 11.09 -19.61
C ARG A 34 8.10 11.37 -19.03
N LEU A 35 7.26 10.35 -18.93
CA LEU A 35 5.92 10.46 -18.33
C LEU A 35 6.02 10.84 -16.84
N ALA A 36 6.90 10.18 -16.10
CA ALA A 36 7.12 10.46 -14.69
C ALA A 36 7.63 11.91 -14.48
N ALA A 37 8.59 12.36 -15.25
CA ALA A 37 9.10 13.73 -15.16
C ALA A 37 8.02 14.79 -15.44
N MET A 38 7.06 14.48 -16.30
CA MET A 38 5.92 15.36 -16.59
C MET A 38 4.89 15.35 -15.46
N LEU A 39 4.62 14.19 -14.86
CA LEU A 39 3.54 14.04 -13.87
C LEU A 39 3.99 14.39 -12.44
N ILE A 40 5.23 14.09 -12.06
CA ILE A 40 5.74 14.28 -10.70
C ILE A 40 5.48 15.68 -10.15
N PRO A 41 5.81 16.79 -10.83
CA PRO A 41 5.62 18.12 -10.25
C PRO A 41 4.14 18.40 -9.93
N TRP A 42 3.22 18.00 -10.81
CA TRP A 42 1.78 18.20 -10.60
C TRP A 42 1.24 17.32 -9.48
N LEU A 43 1.61 16.05 -9.46
CA LEU A 43 1.21 15.12 -8.40
C LEU A 43 1.77 15.55 -7.04
N THR A 44 3.00 16.08 -7.01
CA THR A 44 3.61 16.62 -5.78
C THR A 44 2.83 17.82 -5.25
N VAL A 45 2.48 18.78 -6.11
CA VAL A 45 1.69 19.95 -5.69
C VAL A 45 0.33 19.52 -5.15
N VAL A 46 -0.39 18.65 -5.88
CA VAL A 46 -1.70 18.14 -5.44
C VAL A 46 -1.58 17.39 -4.12
N ALA A 47 -0.59 16.50 -3.98
CA ALA A 47 -0.38 15.75 -2.75
C ALA A 47 -0.07 16.67 -1.56
N LEU A 48 0.79 17.67 -1.73
CA LEU A 48 1.11 18.63 -0.66
C LEU A 48 -0.12 19.46 -0.24
N LEU A 49 -0.95 19.88 -1.20
CA LEU A 49 -2.20 20.61 -0.89
C LEU A 49 -3.19 19.73 -0.14
N LEU A 50 -3.37 18.47 -0.56
CA LEU A 50 -4.26 17.53 0.12
C LEU A 50 -3.75 17.18 1.53
N ILE A 51 -2.45 16.95 1.71
CA ILE A 51 -1.85 16.69 3.03
C ILE A 51 -2.01 17.92 3.93
N ALA A 52 -1.74 19.12 3.43
CA ALA A 52 -1.90 20.35 4.19
C ALA A 52 -3.36 20.58 4.61
N TYR A 53 -4.31 20.34 3.70
CA TYR A 53 -5.74 20.40 3.99
C TYR A 53 -6.15 19.35 5.03
N GLY A 54 -5.81 18.08 4.82
CA GLY A 54 -6.16 17.00 5.75
C GLY A 54 -5.55 17.20 7.14
N ALA A 55 -4.29 17.64 7.22
CA ALA A 55 -3.64 17.96 8.47
C ALA A 55 -4.32 19.16 9.20
N TYR A 56 -4.60 20.24 8.48
CA TYR A 56 -5.28 21.39 9.04
C TYR A 56 -6.71 21.04 9.49
N ALA A 57 -7.49 20.42 8.62
CA ALA A 57 -8.87 20.08 8.92
C ALA A 57 -8.97 19.02 10.04
N GLY A 58 -8.14 17.98 10.01
CA GLY A 58 -8.12 16.93 11.03
C GLY A 58 -7.66 17.41 12.40
N LEU A 59 -6.63 18.26 12.44
CA LEU A 59 -6.08 18.71 13.72
C LEU A 59 -6.83 19.89 14.34
N PHE A 60 -7.47 20.76 13.54
CA PHE A 60 -8.04 22.01 14.04
C PHE A 60 -9.55 22.17 13.80
N LEU A 61 -10.11 21.59 12.73
CA LEU A 61 -11.52 21.78 12.38
C LEU A 61 -12.42 20.60 12.81
N ALA A 62 -11.91 19.36 12.72
CA ALA A 62 -12.69 18.18 13.08
C ALA A 62 -13.16 18.27 14.56
N PRO A 63 -14.43 17.93 14.85
CA PRO A 63 -14.91 17.89 16.22
C PRO A 63 -14.15 16.80 17.02
N PRO A 64 -14.03 16.95 18.36
CA PRO A 64 -13.51 15.89 19.21
C PRO A 64 -14.46 14.71 19.23
N ASP A 65 -13.93 13.50 19.32
CA ASP A 65 -14.75 12.29 19.48
C ASP A 65 -15.42 12.27 20.86
N TYR A 66 -16.65 11.77 20.93
CA TYR A 66 -17.44 11.77 22.18
C TYR A 66 -16.88 10.84 23.26
N GLN A 67 -16.11 9.81 22.90
CA GLN A 67 -15.47 8.88 23.86
C GLN A 67 -13.98 9.19 24.04
N GLN A 68 -13.28 9.49 22.93
CA GLN A 68 -11.83 9.60 22.88
C GLN A 68 -11.32 11.06 23.01
N GLY A 69 -12.23 12.03 22.93
CA GLY A 69 -11.86 13.44 22.93
C GLY A 69 -10.87 13.80 21.84
N ASP A 70 -9.88 14.62 22.17
CA ASP A 70 -8.84 15.04 21.21
C ASP A 70 -7.82 13.94 20.87
N ALA A 71 -7.72 12.87 21.65
CA ALA A 71 -6.84 11.73 21.33
C ALA A 71 -7.23 11.07 20.01
N PHE A 72 -8.50 11.18 19.60
CA PHE A 72 -8.99 10.68 18.31
C PHE A 72 -8.29 11.32 17.11
N ARG A 73 -7.79 12.57 17.21
CA ARG A 73 -7.16 13.28 16.09
C ARG A 73 -5.95 12.57 15.49
N ILE A 74 -5.35 11.65 16.21
CA ILE A 74 -4.25 10.80 15.69
C ILE A 74 -4.68 9.92 14.50
N ILE A 75 -6.00 9.68 14.35
CA ILE A 75 -6.58 8.92 13.25
C ILE A 75 -6.19 9.48 11.87
N TYR A 76 -6.10 10.81 11.76
CA TYR A 76 -5.78 11.50 10.50
C TYR A 76 -4.34 11.27 10.00
N VAL A 77 -3.48 10.72 10.84
CA VAL A 77 -2.13 10.28 10.48
C VAL A 77 -2.04 8.76 10.47
N HIS A 78 -2.61 8.11 11.50
CA HIS A 78 -2.51 6.67 11.68
C HIS A 78 -3.21 5.89 10.57
N VAL A 79 -4.48 6.19 10.30
CA VAL A 79 -5.29 5.42 9.35
C VAL A 79 -4.74 5.53 7.92
N PRO A 80 -4.46 6.73 7.37
CA PRO A 80 -3.82 6.82 6.05
C PRO A 80 -2.49 6.07 5.98
N SER A 81 -1.67 6.14 7.04
CA SER A 81 -0.38 5.43 7.08
C SER A 81 -0.56 3.92 7.05
N ALA A 82 -1.51 3.38 7.82
CA ALA A 82 -1.82 1.95 7.83
C ALA A 82 -2.36 1.45 6.48
N TYR A 83 -3.21 2.22 5.81
CA TYR A 83 -3.66 1.87 4.45
C TYR A 83 -2.53 1.94 3.44
N LEU A 84 -1.71 3.00 3.47
CA LEU A 84 -0.59 3.17 2.54
C LEU A 84 0.49 2.12 2.76
N SER A 85 0.69 1.62 3.99
CA SER A 85 1.60 0.51 4.27
C SER A 85 1.19 -0.76 3.50
N MET A 86 -0.07 -1.18 3.63
CA MET A 86 -0.60 -2.34 2.94
C MET A 86 -0.65 -2.15 1.42
N MET A 87 -1.10 -0.97 0.95
CA MET A 87 -1.17 -0.66 -0.48
C MET A 87 0.20 -0.67 -1.14
N ALA A 88 1.22 -0.11 -0.50
CA ALA A 88 2.60 -0.12 -1.00
C ALA A 88 3.14 -1.55 -1.09
N TYR A 89 2.80 -2.43 -0.13
CA TYR A 89 3.19 -3.85 -0.19
C TYR A 89 2.51 -4.59 -1.33
N MET A 90 1.21 -4.40 -1.50
CA MET A 90 0.47 -4.98 -2.63
C MET A 90 1.02 -4.50 -3.97
N PHE A 91 1.31 -3.20 -4.07
CA PHE A 91 1.91 -2.62 -5.27
C PHE A 91 3.30 -3.23 -5.56
N MET A 92 4.12 -3.42 -4.54
CA MET A 92 5.43 -4.08 -4.65
C MET A 92 5.29 -5.54 -5.11
N ALA A 93 4.34 -6.29 -4.55
CA ALA A 93 4.07 -7.68 -4.93
C ALA A 93 3.54 -7.80 -6.37
N ILE A 94 2.59 -6.95 -6.77
CA ILE A 94 2.07 -6.89 -8.14
C ILE A 94 3.18 -6.53 -9.13
N SER A 95 4.01 -5.53 -8.81
CA SER A 95 5.17 -5.16 -9.62
C SER A 95 6.16 -6.33 -9.75
N GLY A 96 6.40 -7.06 -8.65
CA GLY A 96 7.22 -8.27 -8.64
C GLY A 96 6.66 -9.36 -9.54
N ALA A 97 5.34 -9.64 -9.47
CA ALA A 97 4.66 -10.60 -10.34
C ALA A 97 4.78 -10.22 -11.83
N ILE A 98 4.53 -8.94 -12.15
CA ILE A 98 4.67 -8.41 -13.51
C ILE A 98 6.12 -8.60 -13.99
N GLY A 99 7.10 -8.27 -13.13
CA GLY A 99 8.52 -8.46 -13.43
C GLY A 99 8.90 -9.90 -13.70
N LEU A 100 8.38 -10.86 -12.93
CA LEU A 100 8.62 -12.29 -13.11
C LEU A 100 7.96 -12.86 -14.38
N ILE A 101 6.66 -12.53 -14.60
CA ILE A 101 5.87 -13.10 -15.70
C ILE A 101 6.35 -12.55 -17.05
N TRP A 102 6.50 -11.23 -17.16
CA TRP A 102 6.86 -10.58 -18.44
C TRP A 102 8.34 -10.19 -18.54
N ARG A 103 9.16 -10.55 -17.53
CA ARG A 103 10.59 -10.25 -17.46
C ARG A 103 10.92 -8.77 -17.63
N LEU A 104 10.07 -7.92 -17.04
CA LEU A 104 10.19 -6.46 -17.12
C LEU A 104 11.07 -5.91 -15.99
N LYS A 105 12.29 -5.49 -16.32
CA LYS A 105 13.22 -4.88 -15.37
C LYS A 105 12.64 -3.63 -14.68
N LEU A 106 11.87 -2.82 -15.43
CA LEU A 106 11.23 -1.63 -14.89
C LEU A 106 10.25 -1.96 -13.77
N ALA A 107 9.49 -3.05 -13.90
CA ALA A 107 8.55 -3.48 -12.86
C ALA A 107 9.27 -3.84 -11.55
N HIS A 108 10.40 -4.55 -11.63
CA HIS A 108 11.24 -4.82 -10.47
C HIS A 108 11.81 -3.55 -9.84
N ALA A 109 12.26 -2.59 -10.66
CA ALA A 109 12.76 -1.30 -10.17
C ALA A 109 11.69 -0.48 -9.46
N VAL A 110 10.46 -0.48 -10.00
CA VAL A 110 9.30 0.20 -9.40
C VAL A 110 8.93 -0.45 -8.06
N GLY A 111 8.89 -1.79 -7.99
CA GLY A 111 8.65 -2.51 -6.74
C GLY A 111 9.72 -2.20 -5.69
N ALA A 112 10.99 -2.16 -6.10
CA ALA A 112 12.09 -1.82 -5.21
C ALA A 112 12.01 -0.37 -4.68
N ALA A 113 11.56 0.57 -5.51
CA ALA A 113 11.36 1.97 -5.10
C ALA A 113 10.17 2.13 -4.12
N ALA A 114 9.19 1.25 -4.16
CA ALA A 114 8.05 1.25 -3.24
C ALA A 114 8.41 0.74 -1.83
N ALA A 115 9.42 -0.13 -1.70
CA ALA A 115 9.76 -0.77 -0.43
C ALA A 115 10.11 0.22 0.69
N PRO A 116 11.01 1.22 0.53
CA PRO A 116 11.32 2.16 1.59
C PRO A 116 10.13 3.06 1.96
N LEU A 117 9.25 3.39 1.00
CA LEU A 117 8.03 4.16 1.26
C LEU A 117 7.04 3.35 2.09
N GLY A 118 6.82 2.08 1.73
CA GLY A 118 5.98 1.17 2.50
C GLY A 118 6.51 0.96 3.91
N ALA A 119 7.81 0.76 4.07
CA ALA A 119 8.44 0.66 5.39
C ALA A 119 8.23 1.90 6.24
N ALA A 120 8.35 3.10 5.65
CA ALA A 120 8.13 4.37 6.35
C ALA A 120 6.68 4.52 6.81
N PHE A 121 5.69 4.19 5.97
CA PHE A 121 4.28 4.22 6.35
C PHE A 121 3.94 3.18 7.42
N THR A 122 4.49 1.96 7.32
CA THR A 122 4.32 0.91 8.34
C THR A 122 4.90 1.36 9.68
N PHE A 123 6.10 1.93 9.67
CA PHE A 123 6.71 2.47 10.88
C PHE A 123 5.86 3.60 11.50
N LEU A 124 5.38 4.52 10.67
CA LEU A 124 4.52 5.62 11.11
C LEU A 124 3.19 5.09 11.69
N ALA A 125 2.58 4.08 11.07
CA ALA A 125 1.38 3.43 11.58
C ALA A 125 1.63 2.78 12.95
N LEU A 126 2.75 2.06 13.12
CA LEU A 126 3.11 1.45 14.40
C LEU A 126 3.35 2.48 15.50
N VAL A 127 4.10 3.54 15.21
CA VAL A 127 4.38 4.61 16.20
C VAL A 127 3.09 5.34 16.59
N THR A 128 2.30 5.77 15.62
CA THR A 128 1.05 6.48 15.89
C THR A 128 0.01 5.58 16.56
N GLY A 129 -0.04 4.29 16.20
CA GLY A 129 -0.89 3.30 16.87
C GLY A 129 -0.50 3.09 18.33
N SER A 130 0.79 3.00 18.65
CA SER A 130 1.28 2.91 20.02
C SER A 130 0.95 4.17 20.84
N LEU A 131 1.14 5.35 20.26
CA LEU A 131 0.78 6.61 20.88
C LEU A 131 -0.71 6.71 21.16
N TRP A 132 -1.55 6.24 20.25
CA TRP A 132 -3.00 6.22 20.42
C TRP A 132 -3.45 5.14 21.42
N GLY A 133 -2.78 3.98 21.43
CA GLY A 133 -3.09 2.88 22.33
C GLY A 133 -2.95 3.23 23.81
N ARG A 134 -1.97 4.08 24.16
CA ARG A 134 -1.73 4.44 25.56
C ARG A 134 -2.93 5.10 26.25
N PRO A 135 -3.55 6.17 25.74
CA PRO A 135 -4.74 6.75 26.33
C PRO A 135 -5.99 5.88 26.19
N MET A 136 -6.09 5.02 25.14
CA MET A 136 -7.29 4.26 24.85
C MET A 136 -7.35 2.92 25.60
N TRP A 137 -6.22 2.22 25.70
CA TRP A 137 -6.14 0.86 26.24
C TRP A 137 -5.21 0.73 27.44
N GLY A 138 -4.55 1.83 27.84
CA GLY A 138 -3.63 1.84 28.97
C GLY A 138 -2.24 1.24 28.68
N THR A 139 -2.00 0.74 27.48
CA THR A 139 -0.72 0.15 27.08
C THR A 139 -0.19 0.77 25.78
N TRP A 140 1.14 0.80 25.64
CA TRP A 140 1.80 1.20 24.39
C TRP A 140 1.82 0.08 23.35
N TRP A 141 1.82 -1.18 23.82
CA TRP A 141 1.95 -2.35 22.98
C TRP A 141 1.32 -3.57 23.64
N GLU A 142 0.64 -4.39 22.84
CA GLU A 142 0.09 -5.67 23.26
C GLU A 142 0.56 -6.76 22.26
N TRP A 143 1.44 -7.64 22.72
CA TRP A 143 2.00 -8.72 21.89
C TRP A 143 0.97 -9.75 21.44
N GLY A 144 -0.09 -9.91 22.19
CA GLY A 144 -1.21 -10.80 21.86
C GLY A 144 -2.16 -10.23 20.81
N ASP A 145 -2.05 -8.94 20.50
CA ASP A 145 -2.89 -8.32 19.48
C ASP A 145 -2.44 -8.69 18.07
N PRO A 146 -3.31 -9.36 17.28
CA PRO A 146 -2.94 -9.87 15.97
C PRO A 146 -2.68 -8.76 14.96
N ARG A 147 -3.34 -7.61 15.08
CA ARG A 147 -3.16 -6.48 14.16
C ARG A 147 -1.82 -5.78 14.38
N LEU A 148 -1.48 -5.49 15.63
CA LEU A 148 -0.18 -4.90 15.99
C LEU A 148 0.97 -5.81 15.56
N THR A 149 0.88 -7.09 15.88
CA THR A 149 1.93 -8.07 15.60
C THR A 149 2.09 -8.31 14.09
N SER A 150 0.98 -8.43 13.33
CA SER A 150 1.06 -8.60 11.88
C SER A 150 1.56 -7.35 11.15
N GLU A 151 1.21 -6.15 11.63
CA GLU A 151 1.77 -4.89 11.09
C GLU A 151 3.27 -4.78 11.37
N LEU A 152 3.75 -5.22 12.53
CA LEU A 152 5.18 -5.31 12.82
C LEU A 152 5.89 -6.32 11.90
N ILE A 153 5.27 -7.48 11.63
CA ILE A 153 5.78 -8.45 10.66
C ILE A 153 5.85 -7.81 9.27
N LEU A 154 4.88 -6.98 8.89
CA LEU A 154 4.90 -6.26 7.62
C LEU A 154 6.12 -5.34 7.52
N LEU A 155 6.48 -4.63 8.59
CA LEU A 155 7.69 -3.82 8.65
C LEU A 155 8.96 -4.68 8.44
N PHE A 156 9.04 -5.84 9.08
CA PHE A 156 10.16 -6.74 8.89
C PHE A 156 10.21 -7.36 7.48
N LEU A 157 9.08 -7.59 6.85
CA LEU A 157 9.04 -8.02 5.45
C LEU A 157 9.60 -6.95 4.50
N TYR A 158 9.31 -5.67 4.74
CA TYR A 158 9.93 -4.57 4.02
C TYR A 158 11.45 -4.50 4.23
N PHE A 159 11.89 -4.60 5.48
CA PHE A 159 13.33 -4.62 5.79
C PHE A 159 14.01 -5.85 5.18
N GLY A 160 13.38 -7.01 5.26
CA GLY A 160 13.86 -8.24 4.64
C GLY A 160 13.99 -8.11 3.12
N TYR A 161 13.00 -7.49 2.46
CA TYR A 161 13.05 -7.21 1.03
C TYR A 161 14.24 -6.30 0.67
N MET A 162 14.44 -5.20 1.39
CA MET A 162 15.53 -4.26 1.15
C MET A 162 16.89 -4.89 1.44
N ALA A 163 17.02 -5.64 2.53
CA ALA A 163 18.24 -6.36 2.88
C ALA A 163 18.59 -7.45 1.86
N LEU A 164 17.59 -8.25 1.45
CA LEU A 164 17.77 -9.29 0.42
C LEU A 164 18.25 -8.68 -0.91
N ARG A 165 17.66 -7.54 -1.29
CA ARG A 165 18.04 -6.85 -2.51
C ARG A 165 19.48 -6.34 -2.47
N SER A 166 19.93 -5.82 -1.33
CA SER A 166 21.29 -5.29 -1.16
C SER A 166 22.35 -6.37 -0.98
N SER A 167 21.97 -7.59 -0.58
CA SER A 167 22.91 -8.69 -0.32
C SER A 167 23.29 -9.52 -1.56
N ILE A 168 22.56 -9.34 -2.69
CA ILE A 168 22.78 -10.11 -3.92
C ILE A 168 23.35 -9.19 -4.99
N ASP A 169 24.62 -9.41 -5.38
CA ASP A 169 25.30 -8.59 -6.40
C ASP A 169 24.67 -8.69 -7.80
N ASP A 170 24.19 -9.90 -8.16
CA ASP A 170 23.49 -10.13 -9.43
C ASP A 170 22.08 -9.55 -9.37
N THR A 171 21.87 -8.42 -10.00
CA THR A 171 20.60 -7.70 -10.03
C THR A 171 19.44 -8.57 -10.50
N ALA A 172 19.64 -9.46 -11.48
CA ALA A 172 18.56 -10.31 -12.00
C ALA A 172 18.16 -11.41 -11.01
N LYS A 173 19.12 -11.92 -10.24
CA LYS A 173 18.85 -12.85 -9.13
C LYS A 173 18.18 -12.14 -7.97
N ALA A 174 18.68 -10.95 -7.59
CA ALA A 174 18.08 -10.11 -6.57
C ALA A 174 16.62 -9.79 -6.89
N ASP A 175 16.33 -9.35 -8.11
CA ASP A 175 14.98 -9.04 -8.59
C ASP A 175 14.03 -10.23 -8.43
N LYS A 176 14.45 -11.43 -8.81
CA LYS A 176 13.63 -12.66 -8.68
C LYS A 176 13.40 -13.03 -7.22
N ALA A 177 14.45 -13.05 -6.40
CA ALA A 177 14.35 -13.40 -4.99
C ALA A 177 13.43 -12.43 -4.22
N CYS A 178 13.60 -11.13 -4.46
CA CYS A 178 12.77 -10.08 -3.88
C CYS A 178 11.31 -10.16 -4.33
N ALA A 179 11.06 -10.46 -5.61
CA ALA A 179 9.70 -10.63 -6.12
C ALA A 179 9.00 -11.84 -5.47
N VAL A 180 9.70 -12.95 -5.28
CA VAL A 180 9.16 -14.13 -4.57
C VAL A 180 8.86 -13.78 -3.11
N LEU A 181 9.77 -13.11 -2.41
CA LEU A 181 9.55 -12.67 -1.02
C LEU A 181 8.31 -11.74 -0.94
N ALA A 182 8.18 -10.78 -1.84
CA ALA A 182 7.04 -9.88 -1.89
C ALA A 182 5.71 -10.64 -2.10
N LEU A 183 5.68 -11.62 -3.00
CA LEU A 183 4.49 -12.43 -3.27
C LEU A 183 4.09 -13.29 -2.07
N VAL A 184 5.06 -13.94 -1.43
CA VAL A 184 4.81 -14.74 -0.22
C VAL A 184 4.28 -13.86 0.92
N GLY A 185 4.84 -12.68 1.10
CA GLY A 185 4.44 -11.76 2.16
C GLY A 185 3.04 -11.14 1.98
N VAL A 186 2.40 -11.27 0.81
CA VAL A 186 0.99 -10.86 0.61
C VAL A 186 0.06 -11.55 1.61
N VAL A 187 0.36 -12.77 2.02
CA VAL A 187 -0.41 -13.49 3.05
C VAL A 187 -0.49 -12.67 4.34
N ASN A 188 0.63 -12.02 4.74
CA ASN A 188 0.63 -11.17 5.91
C ASN A 188 -0.24 -9.91 5.73
N VAL A 189 -0.30 -9.32 4.54
CA VAL A 189 -1.21 -8.18 4.27
C VAL A 189 -2.66 -8.58 4.47
N VAL A 190 -3.05 -9.77 4.03
CA VAL A 190 -4.40 -10.31 4.26
C VAL A 190 -4.65 -10.47 5.77
N ILE A 191 -3.68 -11.00 6.51
CA ILE A 191 -3.77 -11.14 7.97
C ILE A 191 -3.93 -9.75 8.63
N VAL A 192 -3.11 -8.76 8.29
CA VAL A 192 -3.25 -7.38 8.80
C VAL A 192 -4.67 -6.86 8.56
N HIS A 193 -5.17 -6.99 7.33
CA HIS A 193 -6.47 -6.45 6.95
C HIS A 193 -7.63 -7.09 7.73
N TYR A 194 -7.65 -8.41 7.82
CA TYR A 194 -8.75 -9.17 8.43
C TYR A 194 -8.51 -9.56 9.90
N SER A 195 -7.38 -9.16 10.48
CA SER A 195 -7.01 -9.54 11.86
C SER A 195 -8.09 -9.21 12.90
N VAL A 196 -8.79 -8.08 12.73
CA VAL A 196 -9.83 -7.61 13.66
C VAL A 196 -11.13 -8.41 13.52
N GLU A 197 -11.35 -9.04 12.37
CA GLU A 197 -12.55 -9.86 12.09
C GLU A 197 -12.31 -11.31 12.49
N TRP A 198 -11.09 -11.81 12.29
CA TRP A 198 -10.76 -13.22 12.53
C TRP A 198 -10.36 -13.52 13.98
N TRP A 199 -9.86 -12.52 14.70
CA TRP A 199 -9.39 -12.67 16.08
C TRP A 199 -9.85 -11.51 16.94
N SER A 200 -9.81 -11.71 18.28
CA SER A 200 -10.00 -10.63 19.24
C SER A 200 -8.82 -9.67 19.16
N SER A 201 -9.11 -8.38 18.98
CA SER A 201 -8.12 -7.30 18.89
C SER A 201 -8.61 -6.12 19.71
N LEU A 202 -7.66 -5.32 20.20
CA LEU A 202 -7.94 -4.04 20.84
C LEU A 202 -8.41 -2.98 19.84
N HIS A 203 -8.10 -3.19 18.54
CA HIS A 203 -8.50 -2.28 17.48
C HIS A 203 -10.00 -2.30 17.21
N GLN A 204 -10.53 -1.14 16.88
CA GLN A 204 -11.89 -1.02 16.38
C GLN A 204 -12.02 -1.76 15.04
N GLY A 205 -13.20 -2.32 14.78
CA GLY A 205 -13.55 -2.87 13.47
C GLY A 205 -13.45 -1.83 12.36
N GLN A 206 -13.60 -2.28 11.12
CA GLN A 206 -13.52 -1.38 9.95
C GLN A 206 -14.57 -0.26 10.06
N THR A 207 -14.11 1.00 10.10
CA THR A 207 -14.97 2.19 10.21
C THR A 207 -15.23 2.85 8.86
N LEU A 208 -14.30 2.73 7.90
CA LEU A 208 -14.39 3.42 6.61
C LEU A 208 -15.11 2.59 5.54
N MET A 209 -14.85 1.28 5.48
CA MET A 209 -15.41 0.37 4.47
C MET A 209 -16.38 -0.61 5.12
N LYS A 210 -17.41 -0.11 5.79
CA LYS A 210 -18.44 -0.92 6.45
C LYS A 210 -19.66 -1.04 5.55
N GLU A 211 -20.32 -2.20 5.56
CA GLU A 211 -21.65 -2.35 4.95
C GLU A 211 -22.64 -1.37 5.62
N GLY A 212 -23.28 -0.53 4.83
CA GLY A 212 -24.16 0.53 5.33
C GLY A 212 -23.53 1.92 5.39
N GLY A 213 -22.27 2.07 5.02
CA GLY A 213 -21.55 3.35 4.97
C GLY A 213 -20.54 3.54 6.13
N PRO A 214 -19.77 4.64 6.09
CA PRO A 214 -18.78 4.94 7.12
C PRO A 214 -19.43 5.04 8.51
N GLY A 215 -18.76 4.46 9.52
CA GLY A 215 -19.21 4.47 10.91
C GLY A 215 -18.82 5.73 11.69
N MET A 216 -18.55 6.84 11.01
CA MET A 216 -18.20 8.12 11.61
C MET A 216 -18.93 9.27 10.92
N ASP A 217 -19.11 10.38 11.64
CA ASP A 217 -19.75 11.60 11.13
C ASP A 217 -18.96 12.19 9.95
N ALA A 218 -19.69 12.85 9.03
CA ALA A 218 -19.10 13.43 7.82
C ALA A 218 -17.98 14.45 8.14
N ASP A 219 -18.17 15.27 9.18
CA ASP A 219 -17.20 16.30 9.61
C ASP A 219 -15.89 15.70 10.14
N MET A 220 -15.93 14.43 10.61
CA MET A 220 -14.75 13.67 11.01
C MET A 220 -14.15 12.88 9.85
N LEU A 221 -14.95 12.56 8.83
CA LEU A 221 -14.55 11.77 7.67
C LEU A 221 -13.81 12.61 6.62
N TYR A 222 -14.28 13.82 6.32
CA TYR A 222 -13.70 14.67 5.27
C TYR A 222 -12.20 14.98 5.40
N PRO A 223 -11.63 15.13 6.61
CA PRO A 223 -10.20 15.37 6.75
C PRO A 223 -9.32 14.13 6.54
N LEU A 224 -9.91 12.93 6.53
CA LEU A 224 -9.19 11.67 6.43
C LEU A 224 -8.84 11.34 4.96
#